data_bd997cc1868bac5aae21533ca28217bc
#
_entry.id   bd997cc1868bac5aae21533ca28217bc
#
_cell.length_a   1.000
_cell.length_b   1.000
_cell.length_c   1.000
_cell.angle_alpha   90.00
_cell.angle_beta   90.00
_cell.angle_gamma   90.00
#
_symmetry.space_group_name_H-M   'P 1'
#
loop_
_entity.id
_entity.type
_entity.pdbx_description
1 polymer ?
#
loop_
_entity_poly.entity_id
_entity_poly.type
_entity_poly.pdbx_seq_one_letter_code
_entity_poly.pdbx_strand_id
1 'polypeptide(L)'
;MISTSFPDLEQLCRSTYNNGYFASQLTSTYQEIPLFVTNLSLIEESIECFILGKLAASITLLLTIIEGIARDFCELHNLQFNKHGSISAFDTAVKYGKSVWREKILLIGHQSKLILPEDYLNDEILRTVDEVMDMFISFERYGLNYLYKSQSNFTLNRHSILHGYNKDYYKPINFYRLYSCLEMLAVVVSYKFMPSDPNDLAKFTSKLQKFDLLERVSKMT
;
A
#
# COMPACT_ATOMS: atom_id res chain seq x y z
N MET A 1 -8.98 19.17 33.02
CA MET A 1 -8.22 19.14 31.75
C MET A 1 -8.12 17.68 31.31
N ILE A 2 -8.86 17.30 30.27
CA ILE A 2 -8.76 15.96 29.69
C ILE A 2 -7.50 16.02 28.82
N SER A 3 -6.43 15.34 29.23
CA SER A 3 -5.24 15.14 28.41
C SER A 3 -5.64 14.21 27.27
N THR A 4 -5.96 14.77 26.12
CA THR A 4 -6.08 14.01 24.88
C THR A 4 -4.66 13.70 24.39
N SER A 5 -4.03 12.68 24.97
CA SER A 5 -2.85 12.10 24.35
C SER A 5 -3.30 11.49 23.02
N PHE A 6 -2.76 11.97 21.91
CA PHE A 6 -2.96 11.29 20.62
C PHE A 6 -2.50 9.84 20.75
N PRO A 7 -3.26 8.87 20.24
CA PRO A 7 -2.83 7.48 20.26
C PRO A 7 -1.45 7.36 19.58
N ASP A 8 -0.59 6.51 20.13
CA ASP A 8 0.68 6.19 19.50
C ASP A 8 0.43 5.72 18.06
N LEU A 9 1.25 6.18 17.12
CA LEU A 9 1.11 5.83 15.69
C LEU A 9 1.06 4.31 15.48
N GLU A 10 1.85 3.55 16.22
CA GLU A 10 1.80 2.09 16.14
C GLU A 10 0.47 1.52 16.61
N GLN A 11 -0.12 2.05 17.65
CA GLN A 11 -1.44 1.64 18.14
C GLN A 11 -2.53 1.97 17.10
N LEU A 12 -2.46 3.15 16.49
CA LEU A 12 -3.36 3.52 15.41
C LEU A 12 -3.23 2.56 14.22
N CYS A 13 -2.02 2.25 13.79
CA CYS A 13 -1.78 1.29 12.72
C CYS A 13 -2.32 -0.11 13.06
N ARG A 14 -2.13 -0.59 14.30
CA ARG A 14 -2.69 -1.88 14.74
C ARG A 14 -4.21 -1.94 14.71
N SER A 15 -4.88 -0.86 15.03
CA SER A 15 -6.34 -0.83 14.98
C SER A 15 -6.87 -0.85 13.55
N THR A 16 -6.16 -0.20 12.63
CA THR A 16 -6.51 -0.15 11.20
C THR A 16 -6.12 -1.44 10.48
N TYR A 17 -4.87 -1.85 10.59
CA TYR A 17 -4.30 -3.03 9.92
C TYR A 17 -4.42 -4.28 10.79
N ASN A 18 -5.63 -4.74 11.01
CA ASN A 18 -5.94 -5.96 11.75
C ASN A 18 -6.15 -7.16 10.82
N ASN A 19 -6.31 -8.36 11.40
CA ASN A 19 -6.50 -9.60 10.65
C ASN A 19 -7.68 -9.55 9.67
N GLY A 20 -8.79 -8.89 10.07
CA GLY A 20 -9.97 -8.70 9.21
C GLY A 20 -9.66 -7.82 8.01
N TYR A 21 -8.90 -6.76 8.22
CA TYR A 21 -8.47 -5.87 7.15
C TYR A 21 -7.58 -6.60 6.14
N PHE A 22 -6.55 -7.33 6.61
CA PHE A 22 -5.68 -8.11 5.73
C PHE A 22 -6.44 -9.17 4.95
N ALA A 23 -7.34 -9.92 5.63
CA ALA A 23 -8.18 -10.92 4.98
C ALA A 23 -9.08 -10.30 3.90
N SER A 24 -9.67 -9.13 4.16
CA SER A 24 -10.48 -8.40 3.20
C SER A 24 -9.67 -7.97 1.97
N GLN A 25 -8.51 -7.36 2.16
CA GLN A 25 -7.65 -6.94 1.04
C GLN A 25 -7.25 -8.11 0.14
N LEU A 26 -6.86 -9.24 0.73
CA LEU A 26 -6.45 -10.44 0.00
C LEU A 26 -7.59 -11.14 -0.73
N THR A 27 -8.84 -11.04 -0.23
CA THR A 27 -9.98 -11.75 -0.80
C THR A 27 -10.90 -10.87 -1.66
N SER A 28 -10.63 -9.57 -1.73
CA SER A 28 -11.40 -8.63 -2.54
C SER A 28 -10.48 -7.77 -3.41
N THR A 29 -9.96 -6.68 -2.87
CA THR A 29 -9.26 -5.63 -3.62
C THR A 29 -8.10 -6.17 -4.45
N TYR A 30 -7.21 -6.96 -3.85
CA TYR A 30 -6.01 -7.43 -4.54
C TYR A 30 -6.32 -8.51 -5.59
N GLN A 31 -7.42 -9.24 -5.45
CA GLN A 31 -7.87 -10.20 -6.48
C GLN A 31 -8.42 -9.53 -7.74
N GLU A 32 -8.83 -8.27 -7.63
CA GLU A 32 -9.35 -7.51 -8.78
C GLU A 32 -8.26 -6.76 -9.56
N ILE A 33 -7.03 -6.74 -9.04
CA ILE A 33 -5.90 -6.03 -9.65
C ILE A 33 -4.93 -7.02 -10.28
N PRO A 34 -4.86 -7.14 -11.61
CA PRO A 34 -4.06 -8.17 -12.29
C PRO A 34 -2.61 -8.26 -11.82
N LEU A 35 -1.94 -7.12 -11.62
CA LEU A 35 -0.56 -7.07 -11.14
C LEU A 35 -0.40 -7.53 -9.68
N PHE A 36 -1.45 -7.45 -8.88
CA PHE A 36 -1.45 -7.96 -7.50
C PHE A 36 -1.77 -9.44 -7.44
N VAL A 37 -2.62 -9.95 -8.34
CA VAL A 37 -2.98 -11.37 -8.41
C VAL A 37 -1.74 -12.25 -8.57
N THR A 38 -0.79 -11.85 -9.42
CA THR A 38 0.46 -12.60 -9.63
C THR A 38 1.36 -12.64 -8.40
N ASN A 39 1.19 -11.70 -7.47
CA ASN A 39 1.96 -11.58 -6.23
C ASN A 39 1.16 -11.93 -4.97
N LEU A 40 -0.10 -12.37 -5.12
CA LEU A 40 -1.03 -12.51 -4.00
C LEU A 40 -0.53 -13.47 -2.92
N SER A 41 0.07 -14.61 -3.31
CA SER A 41 0.65 -15.58 -2.37
C SER A 41 1.82 -15.02 -1.57
N LEU A 42 2.66 -14.20 -2.21
CA LEU A 42 3.79 -13.56 -1.53
C LEU A 42 3.32 -12.44 -0.59
N ILE A 43 2.29 -11.69 -0.97
CA ILE A 43 1.67 -10.68 -0.09
C ILE A 43 1.10 -11.38 1.15
N GLU A 44 0.37 -12.48 0.97
CA GLU A 44 -0.14 -13.29 2.07
C GLU A 44 0.98 -13.80 2.97
N GLU A 45 2.04 -14.38 2.41
CA GLU A 45 3.20 -14.87 3.17
C GLU A 45 3.87 -13.74 3.98
N SER A 46 3.99 -12.55 3.40
CA SER A 46 4.50 -11.39 4.12
C SER A 46 3.65 -11.04 5.34
N ILE A 47 2.31 -11.07 5.20
CA ILE A 47 1.37 -10.84 6.31
C ILE A 47 1.49 -11.94 7.37
N GLU A 48 1.57 -13.19 6.96
CA GLU A 48 1.75 -14.33 7.89
C GLU A 48 3.05 -14.22 8.68
N CYS A 49 4.14 -13.88 8.00
CA CYS A 49 5.41 -13.62 8.68
C CYS A 49 5.30 -12.48 9.69
N PHE A 50 4.54 -11.42 9.37
CA PHE A 50 4.29 -10.31 10.29
C PHE A 50 3.50 -10.78 11.53
N ILE A 51 2.39 -11.49 11.33
CA ILE A 51 1.55 -12.01 12.43
C ILE A 51 2.34 -12.96 13.34
N LEU A 52 3.23 -13.77 12.76
CA LEU A 52 4.12 -14.68 13.50
C LEU A 52 5.33 -13.98 14.17
N GLY A 53 5.42 -12.64 14.10
CA GLY A 53 6.54 -11.89 14.66
C GLY A 53 7.87 -12.01 13.89
N LYS A 54 7.87 -12.64 12.71
CA LYS A 54 9.04 -12.77 11.82
C LYS A 54 9.27 -11.49 11.00
N LEU A 55 9.46 -10.37 11.70
CA LEU A 55 9.44 -9.03 11.13
C LEU A 55 10.49 -8.81 10.03
N ALA A 56 11.70 -9.35 10.19
CA ALA A 56 12.75 -9.20 9.19
C ALA A 56 12.33 -9.84 7.84
N ALA A 57 11.80 -11.06 7.88
CA ALA A 57 11.33 -11.76 6.69
C ALA A 57 10.14 -11.04 6.04
N SER A 58 9.15 -10.65 6.85
CA SER A 58 7.97 -9.92 6.41
C SER A 58 8.33 -8.62 5.68
N ILE A 59 9.17 -7.79 6.29
CA ILE A 59 9.58 -6.50 5.74
C ILE A 59 10.40 -6.67 4.46
N THR A 60 11.35 -7.60 4.43
CA THR A 60 12.17 -7.86 3.24
C THR A 60 11.32 -8.36 2.07
N LEU A 61 10.40 -9.28 2.34
CA LEU A 61 9.49 -9.80 1.33
C LEU A 61 8.58 -8.69 0.78
N LEU A 62 8.01 -7.87 1.66
CA LEU A 62 7.12 -6.78 1.26
C LEU A 62 7.84 -5.70 0.41
N LEU A 63 9.09 -5.37 0.75
CA LEU A 63 9.92 -4.48 -0.09
C LEU A 63 10.13 -5.05 -1.50
N THR A 64 10.37 -6.36 -1.60
CA THR A 64 10.57 -7.03 -2.89
C THR A 64 9.28 -7.05 -3.72
N ILE A 65 8.14 -7.30 -3.08
CA ILE A 65 6.82 -7.29 -3.73
C ILE A 65 6.49 -5.91 -4.29
N ILE A 66 6.64 -4.86 -3.48
CA ILE A 66 6.36 -3.47 -3.89
C ILE A 66 7.20 -3.10 -5.12
N GLU A 67 8.47 -3.43 -5.09
CA GLU A 67 9.36 -3.15 -6.22
C GLU A 67 9.02 -3.98 -7.46
N GLY A 68 8.65 -5.25 -7.30
CA GLY A 68 8.22 -6.13 -8.37
C GLY A 68 6.97 -5.58 -9.08
N ILE A 69 5.90 -5.36 -8.34
CA ILE A 69 4.64 -4.81 -8.87
C ILE A 69 4.87 -3.45 -9.55
N ALA A 70 5.69 -2.58 -8.94
CA ALA A 70 6.00 -1.28 -9.53
C ALA A 70 6.78 -1.39 -10.86
N ARG A 71 7.69 -2.37 -10.98
CA ARG A 71 8.40 -2.64 -12.25
C ARG A 71 7.47 -3.14 -13.32
N ASP A 72 6.65 -4.13 -13.01
CA ASP A 72 5.66 -4.69 -13.93
C ASP A 72 4.70 -3.60 -14.42
N PHE A 73 4.27 -2.70 -13.52
CA PHE A 73 3.46 -1.55 -13.88
C PHE A 73 4.19 -0.58 -14.82
N CYS A 74 5.44 -0.25 -14.52
CA CYS A 74 6.25 0.62 -15.38
C CYS A 74 6.46 0.00 -16.77
N GLU A 75 6.72 -1.30 -16.84
CA GLU A 75 6.90 -2.02 -18.10
C GLU A 75 5.59 -2.04 -18.91
N LEU A 76 4.45 -2.29 -18.26
CA LEU A 76 3.14 -2.28 -18.90
C LEU A 76 2.80 -0.91 -19.53
N HIS A 77 3.24 0.17 -18.91
CA HIS A 77 2.99 1.55 -19.35
C HIS A 77 4.17 2.15 -20.15
N ASN A 78 5.20 1.37 -20.48
CA ASN A 78 6.42 1.82 -21.17
C ASN A 78 7.11 3.00 -20.48
N LEU A 79 7.10 3.03 -19.15
CA LEU A 79 7.71 4.08 -18.35
C LEU A 79 9.21 3.82 -18.17
N GLN A 80 10.01 4.87 -18.35
CA GLN A 80 11.45 4.77 -18.13
C GLN A 80 11.76 4.89 -16.63
N PHE A 81 12.47 3.91 -16.10
CA PHE A 81 13.00 3.96 -14.73
C PHE A 81 14.44 3.44 -14.70
N ASN A 82 15.21 3.91 -13.75
CA ASN A 82 16.60 3.49 -13.63
C ASN A 82 16.68 2.14 -12.92
N LYS A 83 17.01 1.09 -13.66
CA LYS A 83 17.15 -0.28 -13.13
C LYS A 83 18.29 -0.43 -12.11
N HIS A 84 19.28 0.46 -12.14
CA HIS A 84 20.49 0.40 -11.32
C HIS A 84 20.70 1.63 -10.44
N GLY A 85 19.78 2.57 -10.44
CA GLY A 85 19.92 3.86 -9.74
C GLY A 85 19.05 4.03 -8.50
N SER A 86 19.19 5.21 -7.89
CA SER A 86 18.45 5.59 -6.69
C SER A 86 16.96 5.86 -6.92
N ILE A 87 16.52 6.05 -8.17
CA ILE A 87 15.11 6.24 -8.51
C ILE A 87 14.54 4.88 -8.85
N SER A 88 13.65 4.40 -8.00
CA SER A 88 13.01 3.09 -8.15
C SER A 88 11.84 3.14 -9.11
N ALA A 89 11.43 1.96 -9.58
CA ALA A 89 10.20 1.81 -10.32
C ALA A 89 8.98 2.33 -9.55
N PHE A 90 8.99 2.19 -8.21
CA PHE A 90 7.93 2.67 -7.36
C PHE A 90 7.78 4.20 -7.39
N ASP A 91 8.88 4.96 -7.31
CA ASP A 91 8.86 6.43 -7.48
C ASP A 91 8.26 6.83 -8.85
N THR A 92 8.68 6.12 -9.91
CA THR A 92 8.18 6.35 -11.26
C THR A 92 6.68 6.02 -11.38
N ALA A 93 6.24 4.90 -10.83
CA ALA A 93 4.85 4.49 -10.84
C ALA A 93 3.95 5.49 -10.11
N VAL A 94 4.36 5.96 -8.91
CA VAL A 94 3.60 6.96 -8.13
C VAL A 94 3.49 8.28 -8.89
N LYS A 95 4.58 8.77 -9.47
CA LYS A 95 4.58 10.01 -10.26
C LYS A 95 3.68 9.90 -11.49
N TYR A 96 3.72 8.77 -12.17
CA TYR A 96 2.83 8.52 -13.29
C TYR A 96 1.37 8.45 -12.85
N GLY A 97 1.06 7.68 -11.80
CA GLY A 97 -0.30 7.59 -11.25
C GLY A 97 -0.85 8.96 -10.90
N LYS A 98 -0.05 9.79 -10.21
CA LYS A 98 -0.39 11.18 -9.91
C LYS A 98 -0.69 12.00 -11.16
N SER A 99 0.13 11.89 -12.22
CA SER A 99 -0.03 12.68 -13.44
C SER A 99 -1.29 12.34 -14.22
N VAL A 100 -1.74 11.08 -14.17
CA VAL A 100 -2.91 10.60 -14.92
C VAL A 100 -4.17 10.47 -14.05
N TRP A 101 -4.05 10.61 -12.74
CA TRP A 101 -5.14 10.39 -11.79
C TRP A 101 -6.39 11.19 -12.13
N ARG A 102 -6.21 12.48 -12.35
CA ARG A 102 -7.30 13.39 -12.67
C ARG A 102 -8.07 12.96 -13.94
N GLU A 103 -7.35 12.61 -15.00
CA GLU A 103 -7.95 12.12 -16.24
C GLU A 103 -8.67 10.77 -16.02
N LYS A 104 -8.06 9.86 -15.30
CA LYS A 104 -8.64 8.53 -15.05
C LYS A 104 -9.92 8.61 -14.22
N ILE A 105 -9.93 9.39 -13.16
CA ILE A 105 -11.15 9.61 -12.34
C ILE A 105 -12.23 10.30 -13.17
N LEU A 106 -11.87 11.30 -13.93
CA LEU A 106 -12.80 11.99 -14.79
C LEU A 106 -13.35 11.07 -15.90
N LEU A 107 -12.57 10.08 -16.36
CA LEU A 107 -13.00 9.10 -17.36
C LEU A 107 -13.84 7.97 -16.75
N ILE A 108 -13.53 7.49 -15.56
CA ILE A 108 -14.33 6.46 -14.87
C ILE A 108 -15.74 6.97 -14.56
N GLY A 109 -15.87 8.25 -14.17
CA GLY A 109 -17.17 8.91 -13.99
C GLY A 109 -17.81 9.40 -15.29
N HIS A 110 -17.28 9.06 -16.45
CA HIS A 110 -17.50 9.78 -17.70
C HIS A 110 -18.92 9.71 -18.27
N GLN A 111 -19.60 8.60 -18.11
CA GLN A 111 -20.98 8.48 -18.61
C GLN A 111 -21.93 9.43 -17.86
N SER A 112 -21.65 9.75 -16.63
CA SER A 112 -22.40 10.73 -15.84
C SER A 112 -22.02 12.18 -16.17
N LYS A 113 -20.84 12.47 -16.69
CA LYS A 113 -20.39 13.83 -17.03
C LYS A 113 -21.28 14.57 -18.02
N LEU A 114 -21.85 13.83 -18.96
CA LEU A 114 -22.73 14.42 -19.99
C LEU A 114 -24.12 14.78 -19.43
N ILE A 115 -24.47 14.30 -18.26
CA ILE A 115 -25.80 14.38 -17.68
C ILE A 115 -25.82 15.22 -16.39
N LEU A 116 -24.68 15.33 -15.71
CA LEU A 116 -24.58 16.03 -14.43
C LEU A 116 -24.33 17.53 -14.62
N PRO A 117 -24.98 18.40 -13.82
CA PRO A 117 -24.69 19.82 -13.80
C PRO A 117 -23.20 20.09 -13.52
N GLU A 118 -22.70 21.15 -14.14
CA GLU A 118 -21.28 21.55 -14.00
C GLU A 118 -20.91 21.87 -12.55
N ASP A 119 -21.81 22.45 -11.79
CA ASP A 119 -21.66 22.76 -10.37
C ASP A 119 -21.41 21.48 -9.54
N TYR A 120 -22.18 20.42 -9.80
CA TYR A 120 -22.01 19.13 -9.13
C TYR A 120 -20.68 18.47 -9.47
N LEU A 121 -20.25 18.58 -10.74
CA LEU A 121 -18.95 18.07 -11.17
C LEU A 121 -17.80 18.79 -10.46
N ASN A 122 -17.91 20.10 -10.29
CA ASN A 122 -16.90 20.91 -9.62
C ASN A 122 -16.89 20.66 -8.10
N ASP A 123 -18.06 20.62 -7.47
CA ASP A 123 -18.12 20.55 -6.00
C ASP A 123 -17.87 19.16 -5.44
N GLU A 124 -18.34 18.11 -6.11
CA GLU A 124 -18.24 16.74 -5.57
C GLU A 124 -17.09 15.93 -6.20
N ILE A 125 -16.97 15.94 -7.51
CA ILE A 125 -15.96 15.12 -8.19
C ILE A 125 -14.58 15.75 -8.10
N LEU A 126 -14.46 17.06 -8.37
CA LEU A 126 -13.16 17.71 -8.31
C LEU A 126 -12.62 17.80 -6.88
N ARG A 127 -13.47 17.99 -5.88
CA ARG A 127 -13.06 17.95 -4.47
C ARG A 127 -12.45 16.61 -4.11
N THR A 128 -13.09 15.49 -4.48
CA THR A 128 -12.53 14.14 -4.24
C THR A 128 -11.23 13.93 -4.99
N VAL A 129 -11.10 14.45 -6.20
CA VAL A 129 -9.85 14.40 -6.98
C VAL A 129 -8.75 15.19 -6.27
N ASP A 130 -9.07 16.35 -5.72
CA ASP A 130 -8.08 17.20 -5.02
C ASP A 130 -7.60 16.55 -3.73
N GLU A 131 -8.47 15.93 -2.94
CA GLU A 131 -8.09 15.17 -1.73
C GLU A 131 -7.12 14.02 -2.06
N VAL A 132 -7.34 13.29 -3.14
CA VAL A 132 -6.44 12.23 -3.58
C VAL A 132 -5.15 12.81 -4.15
N MET A 133 -5.19 13.93 -4.85
CA MET A 133 -3.98 14.63 -5.29
C MET A 133 -3.12 15.07 -4.10
N ASP A 134 -3.73 15.57 -3.03
CA ASP A 134 -3.02 15.93 -1.79
C ASP A 134 -2.39 14.69 -1.13
N MET A 135 -3.07 13.56 -1.16
CA MET A 135 -2.51 12.29 -0.71
C MET A 135 -1.27 11.90 -1.53
N PHE A 136 -1.33 11.96 -2.88
CA PHE A 136 -0.19 11.69 -3.74
C PHE A 136 0.99 12.63 -3.47
N ILE A 137 0.72 13.92 -3.31
CA ILE A 137 1.75 14.93 -3.01
C ILE A 137 2.42 14.64 -1.66
N SER A 138 1.61 14.34 -0.64
CA SER A 138 2.10 13.99 0.69
C SER A 138 2.92 12.71 0.68
N PHE A 139 2.46 11.69 -0.04
CA PHE A 139 3.18 10.43 -0.18
C PHE A 139 4.51 10.61 -0.94
N GLU A 140 4.53 11.34 -2.03
CA GLU A 140 5.75 11.66 -2.78
C GLU A 140 6.76 12.42 -1.89
N ARG A 141 6.28 13.41 -1.13
CA ARG A 141 7.12 14.24 -0.28
C ARG A 141 7.70 13.49 0.91
N TYR A 142 6.92 12.67 1.57
CA TYR A 142 7.29 12.02 2.83
C TYR A 142 7.58 10.53 2.66
N GLY A 143 6.70 9.77 2.00
CA GLY A 143 6.80 8.32 1.87
C GLY A 143 7.97 7.88 1.01
N LEU A 144 8.10 8.43 -0.19
CA LEU A 144 9.21 8.10 -1.11
C LEU A 144 10.57 8.54 -0.56
N ASN A 145 10.63 9.71 0.09
CA ASN A 145 11.87 10.15 0.74
C ASN A 145 12.29 9.21 1.86
N TYR A 146 11.33 8.69 2.63
CA TYR A 146 11.60 7.76 3.70
C TYR A 146 12.18 6.43 3.21
N LEU A 147 11.69 5.92 2.07
CA LEU A 147 12.13 4.65 1.49
C LEU A 147 13.46 4.75 0.73
N TYR A 148 13.73 5.87 0.07
CA TYR A 148 14.82 5.92 -0.92
C TYR A 148 15.88 6.98 -0.65
N LYS A 149 15.56 8.07 0.03
CA LYS A 149 16.48 9.22 0.14
C LYS A 149 17.03 9.47 1.53
N SER A 150 16.45 8.89 2.57
CA SER A 150 16.90 9.15 3.92
C SER A 150 18.25 8.49 4.20
N GLN A 151 19.20 9.27 4.69
CA GLN A 151 20.53 8.80 5.13
C GLN A 151 20.56 8.37 6.61
N SER A 152 19.45 8.49 7.35
CA SER A 152 19.42 8.12 8.77
C SER A 152 19.27 6.61 8.95
N ASN A 153 19.95 6.05 9.95
CA ASN A 153 19.85 4.65 10.32
C ASN A 153 18.46 4.22 10.82
N PHE A 154 17.53 5.18 10.97
CA PHE A 154 16.15 4.96 11.45
C PHE A 154 15.14 4.77 10.32
N THR A 155 15.55 4.75 9.07
CA THR A 155 14.66 4.72 7.92
C THR A 155 14.59 3.35 7.27
N LEU A 156 13.48 3.11 6.58
CA LEU A 156 13.27 1.93 5.74
C LEU A 156 14.03 2.03 4.41
N ASN A 157 15.27 2.54 4.43
CA ASN A 157 16.05 2.64 3.21
C ASN A 157 16.25 1.24 2.60
N ARG A 158 15.56 0.99 1.50
CA ARG A 158 15.54 -0.30 0.79
C ARG A 158 16.95 -0.81 0.49
N HIS A 159 17.81 0.05 -0.03
CA HIS A 159 19.18 -0.33 -0.38
C HIS A 159 19.94 -0.81 0.87
N SER A 160 19.86 -0.06 1.95
CA SER A 160 20.53 -0.41 3.22
C SER A 160 20.02 -1.71 3.82
N ILE A 161 18.73 -2.01 3.69
CA ILE A 161 18.11 -3.24 4.19
C ILE A 161 18.55 -4.44 3.34
N LEU A 162 18.38 -4.37 2.02
CA LEU A 162 18.67 -5.49 1.13
C LEU A 162 20.17 -5.81 1.03
N HIS A 163 21.03 -4.84 1.26
CA HIS A 163 22.49 -5.05 1.33
C HIS A 163 23.03 -5.30 2.75
N GLY A 164 22.15 -5.40 3.75
CA GLY A 164 22.54 -5.76 5.12
C GLY A 164 23.24 -4.65 5.91
N TYR A 165 23.22 -3.40 5.42
CA TYR A 165 23.81 -2.26 6.14
C TYR A 165 22.93 -1.81 7.31
N ASN A 166 21.61 -1.85 7.17
CA ASN A 166 20.67 -1.55 8.24
C ASN A 166 20.19 -2.86 8.88
N LYS A 167 20.44 -3.00 10.19
CA LYS A 167 20.04 -4.18 10.98
C LYS A 167 18.88 -3.90 11.93
N ASP A 168 18.41 -2.65 12.04
CA ASP A 168 17.40 -2.23 13.02
C ASP A 168 16.04 -1.95 12.37
N TYR A 169 15.79 -2.48 11.17
CA TYR A 169 14.57 -2.23 10.41
C TYR A 169 13.37 -3.09 10.84
N TYR A 170 13.58 -4.19 11.55
CA TYR A 170 12.57 -5.17 11.93
C TYR A 170 11.69 -4.70 13.11
N LYS A 171 10.96 -3.60 12.91
CA LYS A 171 9.99 -3.04 13.85
C LYS A 171 8.57 -3.15 13.28
N PRO A 172 7.52 -3.44 14.10
CA PRO A 172 6.14 -3.54 13.62
C PRO A 172 5.70 -2.31 12.83
N ILE A 173 6.04 -1.11 13.30
CA ILE A 173 5.70 0.15 12.62
C ILE A 173 6.27 0.21 11.19
N ASN A 174 7.39 -0.43 10.92
CA ASN A 174 8.00 -0.45 9.60
C ASN A 174 7.25 -1.37 8.63
N PHE A 175 6.67 -2.46 9.12
CA PHE A 175 5.74 -3.27 8.32
C PHE A 175 4.52 -2.45 7.92
N TYR A 176 3.87 -1.77 8.87
CA TYR A 176 2.70 -0.95 8.57
C TYR A 176 2.98 0.16 7.55
N ARG A 177 4.14 0.81 7.66
CA ARG A 177 4.58 1.82 6.68
C ARG A 177 4.75 1.25 5.28
N LEU A 178 5.33 0.07 5.16
CA LEU A 178 5.47 -0.60 3.87
C LEU A 178 4.13 -1.10 3.35
N TYR A 179 3.27 -1.59 4.24
CA TYR A 179 1.93 -2.00 3.84
C TYR A 179 1.12 -0.83 3.30
N SER A 180 1.21 0.35 3.91
CA SER A 180 0.65 1.58 3.34
C SER A 180 1.25 1.95 1.97
N CYS A 181 2.53 1.65 1.73
CA CYS A 181 3.13 1.81 0.41
C CYS A 181 2.54 0.82 -0.61
N LEU A 182 2.27 -0.42 -0.21
CA LEU A 182 1.60 -1.41 -1.06
C LEU A 182 0.18 -0.96 -1.41
N GLU A 183 -0.57 -0.42 -0.46
CA GLU A 183 -1.90 0.14 -0.69
C GLU A 183 -1.87 1.34 -1.64
N MET A 184 -0.89 2.24 -1.45
CA MET A 184 -0.70 3.35 -2.38
C MET A 184 -0.41 2.86 -3.79
N LEU A 185 0.37 1.79 -3.93
CA LEU A 185 0.63 1.18 -5.22
C LEU A 185 -0.63 0.53 -5.81
N ALA A 186 -1.49 -0.07 -4.98
CA ALA A 186 -2.79 -0.58 -5.42
C ALA A 186 -3.67 0.54 -6.00
N VAL A 187 -3.71 1.70 -5.35
CA VAL A 187 -4.41 2.89 -5.87
C VAL A 187 -3.82 3.35 -7.21
N VAL A 188 -2.49 3.43 -7.32
CA VAL A 188 -1.81 3.80 -8.57
C VAL A 188 -2.15 2.86 -9.72
N VAL A 189 -2.17 1.56 -9.45
CA VAL A 189 -2.36 0.52 -10.47
C VAL A 189 -3.82 0.36 -10.88
N SER A 190 -4.74 0.48 -9.94
CA SER A 190 -6.17 0.19 -10.18
C SER A 190 -7.05 1.44 -10.28
N TYR A 191 -6.57 2.57 -9.79
CA TYR A 191 -7.36 3.79 -9.58
C TYR A 191 -8.59 3.57 -8.68
N LYS A 192 -8.60 2.51 -7.87
CA LYS A 192 -9.61 2.23 -6.85
C LYS A 192 -9.11 2.69 -5.49
N PHE A 193 -9.92 3.45 -4.78
CA PHE A 193 -9.55 4.08 -3.51
C PHE A 193 -10.02 3.31 -2.27
N MET A 194 -11.09 2.54 -2.40
CA MET A 194 -11.67 1.81 -1.29
C MET A 194 -11.52 0.30 -1.49
N PRO A 195 -11.27 -0.45 -0.41
CA PRO A 195 -11.37 -1.89 -0.47
C PRO A 195 -12.80 -2.27 -0.89
N SER A 196 -12.91 -3.20 -1.82
CA SER A 196 -14.19 -3.80 -2.17
C SER A 196 -14.68 -4.67 -1.02
N ASP A 197 -15.99 -4.80 -0.87
CA ASP A 197 -16.53 -5.82 0.02
C ASP A 197 -16.07 -7.22 -0.41
N PRO A 198 -15.86 -8.15 0.52
CA PRO A 198 -15.44 -9.49 0.17
C PRO A 198 -16.46 -10.14 -0.78
N ASN A 199 -16.05 -10.39 -2.03
CA ASN A 199 -16.88 -11.04 -3.03
C ASN A 199 -17.17 -12.51 -2.71
N ASP A 200 -16.35 -13.11 -1.84
CA ASP A 200 -16.45 -14.51 -1.41
C ASP A 200 -16.29 -14.59 0.10
N LEU A 201 -17.43 -14.60 0.80
CA LEU A 201 -17.47 -14.64 2.26
C LEU A 201 -16.82 -15.93 2.84
N ALA A 202 -16.85 -17.03 2.11
CA ALA A 202 -16.23 -18.28 2.56
C ALA A 202 -14.70 -18.16 2.53
N LYS A 203 -14.14 -17.61 1.46
CA LYS A 203 -12.70 -17.33 1.37
C LYS A 203 -12.24 -16.32 2.42
N PHE A 204 -13.00 -15.25 2.60
CA PHE A 204 -12.72 -14.24 3.64
C PHE A 204 -12.68 -14.89 5.02
N THR A 205 -13.72 -15.65 5.39
CA THR A 205 -13.83 -16.32 6.70
C THR A 205 -12.67 -17.30 6.90
N SER A 206 -12.34 -18.10 5.90
CA SER A 206 -11.20 -19.03 5.96
C SER A 206 -9.87 -18.31 6.17
N LYS A 207 -9.67 -17.21 5.47
CA LYS A 207 -8.45 -16.41 5.59
C LYS A 207 -8.33 -15.74 6.96
N LEU A 208 -9.43 -15.18 7.46
CA LEU A 208 -9.49 -14.56 8.78
C LEU A 208 -9.19 -15.59 9.89
N GLN A 209 -9.81 -16.78 9.83
CA GLN A 209 -9.55 -17.86 10.79
C GLN A 209 -8.09 -18.29 10.79
N LYS A 210 -7.46 -18.35 9.61
CA LYS A 210 -6.03 -18.66 9.48
C LYS A 210 -5.17 -17.61 10.19
N PHE A 211 -5.43 -16.33 9.96
CA PHE A 211 -4.67 -15.24 10.58
C PHE A 211 -4.87 -15.17 12.10
N ASP A 212 -6.09 -15.39 12.57
CA ASP A 212 -6.38 -15.46 14.02
C ASP A 212 -5.68 -16.64 14.69
N LEU A 213 -5.57 -17.77 13.99
CA LEU A 213 -4.81 -18.93 14.50
C LEU A 213 -3.31 -18.60 14.58
N LEU A 214 -2.73 -18.01 13.54
CA LEU A 214 -1.31 -17.61 13.52
C LEU A 214 -0.99 -16.62 14.64
N GLU A 215 -1.89 -15.66 14.89
CA GLU A 215 -1.73 -14.70 15.98
C GLU A 215 -1.76 -15.36 17.36
N ARG A 216 -2.63 -16.36 17.57
CA ARG A 216 -2.64 -17.15 18.81
C ARG A 216 -1.34 -17.92 18.99
N VAL A 217 -0.86 -18.57 17.94
CA VAL A 217 0.42 -19.31 17.98
C VAL A 217 1.57 -18.38 18.32
N SER A 218 1.63 -17.19 17.73
CA SER A 218 2.71 -16.22 18.00
C SER A 218 2.73 -15.70 19.44
N LYS A 219 1.59 -15.71 20.14
CA LYS A 219 1.49 -15.31 21.56
C LYS A 219 1.89 -16.45 22.54
N MET A 220 2.06 -17.67 22.05
CA MET A 220 2.45 -18.85 22.85
C MET A 220 3.95 -19.13 22.80
N THR A 221 4.65 -18.51 21.86
CA THR A 221 6.11 -18.58 21.67
C THR A 221 6.79 -17.35 22.24
#